data_f767673843879b71f6cf78fb0963b11c
#
_entry.id   f767673843879b71f6cf78fb0963b11c
#
_cell.length_a   1.000
_cell.length_b   1.000
_cell.length_c   1.000
_cell.angle_alpha   90.00
_cell.angle_beta   90.00
_cell.angle_gamma   90.00
#
_symmetry.space_group_name_H-M   'P 1'
#
loop_
_entity.id
_entity.type
_entity.pdbx_description
1 polymer ?
#
loop_
_entity_poly.entity_id
_entity_poly.type
_entity_poly.pdbx_seq_one_letter_code
_entity_poly.pdbx_strand_id
1 'polypeptide(L)'
;MTLDFLISAISDFRYLAMFGILFISAMGVPLPEEPLLVASGLSVGWGTSSYWMTCLACLAGILSGDLWVYFLGRRGGEWFLQTRLGSVVFSQKRQKKIEHLFEKHGMKTVFLGRFIPAVRFGVFFFAGRHQMDLKKFLGLNAVGALVYAPLWIWLSAVAGERFARTPAAARLAEQWVGQGSLVLIGLVVLIVGGLIWGAGKKKE
;
A
#
# COMPACT_ATOMS: atom_id res chain seq x y z
N MET A 1 -6.31 -17.02 31.26
CA MET A 1 -4.93 -16.83 30.72
C MET A 1 -4.74 -17.32 29.28
N THR A 2 -5.21 -18.51 28.89
CA THR A 2 -5.04 -19.01 27.50
C THR A 2 -5.98 -18.34 26.48
N LEU A 3 -7.23 -18.09 26.86
CA LEU A 3 -8.21 -17.48 25.94
C LEU A 3 -7.92 -16.00 25.67
N ASP A 4 -7.54 -15.27 26.69
CA ASP A 4 -7.16 -13.85 26.58
C ASP A 4 -5.90 -13.67 25.72
N PHE A 5 -4.93 -14.59 25.85
CA PHE A 5 -3.74 -14.64 25.01
C PHE A 5 -4.08 -14.91 23.55
N LEU A 6 -5.00 -15.87 23.28
CA LEU A 6 -5.45 -16.15 21.91
C LEU A 6 -6.21 -14.96 21.29
N ILE A 7 -7.08 -14.31 22.06
CA ILE A 7 -7.81 -13.13 21.60
C ILE A 7 -6.84 -11.97 21.30
N SER A 8 -5.84 -11.73 22.16
CA SER A 8 -4.83 -10.69 21.89
C SER A 8 -3.97 -11.04 20.67
N ALA A 9 -3.53 -12.29 20.54
CA ALA A 9 -2.76 -12.75 19.37
C ALA A 9 -3.53 -12.58 18.06
N ILE A 10 -4.84 -12.89 18.04
CA ILE A 10 -5.69 -12.68 16.86
C ILE A 10 -5.87 -11.19 16.57
N SER A 11 -6.01 -10.35 17.59
CA SER A 11 -6.12 -8.90 17.40
C SER A 11 -4.84 -8.28 16.89
N ASP A 12 -3.68 -8.75 17.36
CA ASP A 12 -2.36 -8.30 16.91
C ASP A 12 -2.07 -8.76 15.47
N PHE A 13 -2.49 -9.97 15.10
CA PHE A 13 -2.36 -10.49 13.75
C PHE A 13 -3.12 -9.63 12.72
N ARG A 14 -4.24 -9.02 13.10
CA ARG A 14 -5.01 -8.10 12.24
C ARG A 14 -4.19 -6.87 11.83
N TYR A 15 -3.50 -6.24 12.79
CA TYR A 15 -2.66 -5.08 12.51
C TYR A 15 -1.43 -5.45 11.70
N LEU A 16 -0.85 -6.62 11.98
CA LEU A 16 0.25 -7.17 11.19
C LEU A 16 -0.18 -7.48 9.75
N ALA A 17 -1.39 -7.99 9.56
CA ALA A 17 -1.96 -8.21 8.22
C ALA A 17 -2.18 -6.88 7.47
N MET A 18 -2.73 -5.85 8.11
CA MET A 18 -2.88 -4.51 7.52
C MET A 18 -1.53 -3.93 7.11
N PHE A 19 -0.53 -4.00 7.99
CA PHE A 19 0.84 -3.61 7.70
C PHE A 19 1.39 -4.36 6.48
N GLY A 20 1.34 -5.70 6.50
CA GLY A 20 1.94 -6.54 5.47
C GLY A 20 1.31 -6.36 4.09
N ILE A 21 -0.02 -6.28 4.02
CA ILE A 21 -0.74 -6.08 2.76
C ILE A 21 -0.42 -4.71 2.17
N LEU A 22 -0.41 -3.64 3.00
CA LEU A 22 -0.06 -2.29 2.55
C LEU A 22 1.42 -2.19 2.16
N PHE A 23 2.31 -2.84 2.87
CA PHE A 23 3.73 -2.94 2.51
C PHE A 23 3.89 -3.58 1.12
N ILE A 24 3.25 -4.74 0.87
CA ILE A 24 3.31 -5.44 -0.41
C ILE A 24 2.68 -4.61 -1.53
N SER A 25 1.53 -3.97 -1.26
CA SER A 25 0.87 -3.07 -2.20
C SER A 25 1.79 -1.92 -2.61
N ALA A 26 2.49 -1.31 -1.67
CA ALA A 26 3.41 -0.22 -1.92
C ALA A 26 4.67 -0.66 -2.70
N MET A 27 5.08 -1.92 -2.62
CA MET A 27 6.23 -2.47 -3.37
C MET A 27 6.03 -2.49 -4.90
N GLY A 28 4.92 -2.00 -5.41
CA GLY A 28 4.65 -1.92 -6.85
C GLY A 28 3.79 -3.05 -7.39
N VAL A 29 3.20 -3.86 -6.52
CA VAL A 29 2.08 -4.71 -6.89
C VAL A 29 0.92 -3.77 -7.25
N PRO A 30 0.22 -3.97 -8.40
CA PRO A 30 -0.86 -3.08 -8.83
C PRO A 30 -2.13 -3.27 -7.98
N LEU A 31 -1.97 -3.30 -6.67
CA LEU A 31 -3.06 -3.28 -5.70
C LEU A 31 -3.27 -1.82 -5.29
N PRO A 32 -4.43 -1.24 -5.56
CA PRO A 32 -4.75 0.09 -5.09
C PRO A 32 -4.80 0.06 -3.56
N GLU A 33 -4.12 1.00 -2.89
CA GLU A 33 -4.10 1.06 -1.42
C GLU A 33 -5.39 1.61 -0.82
N GLU A 34 -6.17 2.35 -1.63
CA GLU A 34 -7.41 2.97 -1.19
C GLU A 34 -8.43 1.94 -0.67
N PRO A 35 -8.75 0.86 -1.39
CA PRO A 35 -9.62 -0.19 -0.87
C PRO A 35 -9.12 -0.82 0.43
N LEU A 36 -7.79 -0.92 0.61
CA LEU A 36 -7.20 -1.47 1.82
C LEU A 36 -7.37 -0.50 3.01
N LEU A 37 -7.17 0.80 2.78
CA LEU A 37 -7.42 1.84 3.78
C LEU A 37 -8.91 1.92 4.12
N VAL A 38 -9.79 1.80 3.13
CA VAL A 38 -11.24 1.76 3.33
C VAL A 38 -11.63 0.54 4.17
N ALA A 39 -11.15 -0.65 3.83
CA ALA A 39 -11.42 -1.86 4.61
C ALA A 39 -10.90 -1.75 6.05
N SER A 40 -9.71 -1.17 6.23
CA SER A 40 -9.14 -0.90 7.55
C SER A 40 -10.00 0.09 8.36
N GLY A 41 -10.51 1.14 7.73
CA GLY A 41 -11.40 2.11 8.37
C GLY A 41 -12.78 1.52 8.69
N LEU A 42 -13.35 0.69 7.81
CA LEU A 42 -14.59 -0.03 8.10
C LEU A 42 -14.45 -0.91 9.34
N SER A 43 -13.32 -1.61 9.51
CA SER A 43 -13.07 -2.43 10.71
C SER A 43 -13.05 -1.60 12.01
N VAL A 44 -12.60 -0.33 11.92
CA VAL A 44 -12.67 0.62 13.04
C VAL A 44 -14.12 1.02 13.29
N GLY A 45 -14.89 1.37 12.26
CA GLY A 45 -16.30 1.76 12.38
C GLY A 45 -17.20 0.64 12.92
N TRP A 46 -16.84 -0.61 12.69
CA TRP A 46 -17.51 -1.79 13.26
C TRP A 46 -17.06 -2.13 14.70
N GLY A 47 -16.16 -1.33 15.27
CA GLY A 47 -15.64 -1.54 16.62
C GLY A 47 -14.70 -2.74 16.77
N THR A 48 -14.27 -3.34 15.66
CA THR A 48 -13.36 -4.50 15.69
C THR A 48 -11.90 -4.09 15.81
N SER A 49 -11.52 -2.87 15.48
CA SER A 49 -10.15 -2.35 15.50
C SER A 49 -10.07 -0.98 16.15
N SER A 50 -8.95 -0.69 16.84
CA SER A 50 -8.68 0.64 17.37
C SER A 50 -8.22 1.59 16.25
N TYR A 51 -8.76 2.80 16.19
CA TYR A 51 -8.41 3.81 15.20
C TYR A 51 -6.90 4.10 15.17
N TRP A 52 -6.30 4.37 16.34
CA TRP A 52 -4.89 4.72 16.43
C TRP A 52 -3.95 3.59 16.03
N MET A 53 -4.25 2.36 16.47
CA MET A 53 -3.45 1.19 16.08
C MET A 53 -3.57 0.88 14.59
N THR A 54 -4.76 1.04 14.02
CA THR A 54 -5.00 0.91 12.57
C THR A 54 -4.21 1.96 11.80
N CYS A 55 -4.24 3.22 12.22
CA CYS A 55 -3.44 4.28 11.60
C CYS A 55 -1.94 3.97 11.68
N LEU A 56 -1.43 3.55 12.83
CA LEU A 56 -0.01 3.21 12.99
C LEU A 56 0.40 2.04 12.09
N ALA A 57 -0.37 0.95 12.08
CA ALA A 57 -0.09 -0.21 11.24
C ALA A 57 -0.11 0.14 9.74
N CYS A 58 -1.14 0.87 9.30
CA CYS A 58 -1.27 1.30 7.91
C CYS A 58 -0.14 2.26 7.51
N LEU A 59 0.16 3.28 8.32
CA LEU A 59 1.25 4.22 8.06
C LEU A 59 2.61 3.52 8.01
N ALA A 60 2.89 2.62 8.94
CA ALA A 60 4.13 1.85 8.95
C ALA A 60 4.27 1.00 7.68
N GLY A 61 3.19 0.30 7.26
CA GLY A 61 3.17 -0.49 6.03
C GLY A 61 3.44 0.36 4.78
N ILE A 62 2.71 1.46 4.64
CA ILE A 62 2.83 2.38 3.53
C ILE A 62 4.24 2.99 3.45
N LEU A 63 4.73 3.59 4.55
CA LEU A 63 6.02 4.28 4.56
C LEU A 63 7.19 3.34 4.33
N SER A 64 7.15 2.13 4.88
CA SER A 64 8.19 1.12 4.66
C SER A 64 8.19 0.61 3.21
N GLY A 65 7.02 0.42 2.60
CA GLY A 65 6.91 0.04 1.20
C GLY A 65 7.35 1.16 0.24
N ASP A 66 6.98 2.40 0.52
CA ASP A 66 7.44 3.57 -0.24
C ASP A 66 8.97 3.73 -0.17
N LEU A 67 9.53 3.49 1.02
CA LEU A 67 10.98 3.51 1.24
C LEU A 67 11.68 2.41 0.45
N TRP A 68 11.10 1.21 0.38
CA TRP A 68 11.60 0.14 -0.47
C TRP A 68 11.65 0.55 -1.94
N VAL A 69 10.58 1.16 -2.48
CA VAL A 69 10.52 1.63 -3.87
C VAL A 69 11.58 2.71 -4.14
N TYR A 70 11.78 3.63 -3.20
CA TYR A 70 12.84 4.63 -3.29
C TYR A 70 14.22 3.97 -3.37
N PHE A 71 14.52 2.98 -2.51
CA PHE A 71 15.81 2.28 -2.55
C PHE A 71 15.97 1.42 -3.80
N LEU A 72 14.88 0.82 -4.30
CA LEU A 72 14.88 0.11 -5.58
C LEU A 72 15.30 1.05 -6.72
N GLY A 73 14.75 2.27 -6.76
CA GLY A 73 15.16 3.29 -7.72
C GLY A 73 16.61 3.74 -7.53
N ARG A 74 17.05 3.93 -6.28
CA ARG A 74 18.38 4.45 -5.96
C ARG A 74 19.52 3.48 -6.26
N ARG A 75 19.32 2.17 -6.02
CA ARG A 75 20.36 1.14 -6.17
C ARG A 75 20.19 0.31 -7.42
N GLY A 76 18.97 0.09 -7.87
CA GLY A 76 18.62 -0.82 -8.96
C GLY A 76 17.93 -0.16 -10.14
N GLY A 77 17.94 1.18 -10.25
CA GLY A 77 17.14 1.93 -11.22
C GLY A 77 17.31 1.46 -12.66
N GLU A 78 18.56 1.35 -13.15
CA GLU A 78 18.86 0.89 -14.50
C GLU A 78 18.48 -0.59 -14.70
N TRP A 79 18.91 -1.44 -13.77
CA TRP A 79 18.62 -2.87 -13.82
C TRP A 79 17.12 -3.16 -13.81
N PHE A 80 16.36 -2.48 -12.95
CA PHE A 80 14.92 -2.68 -12.86
C PHE A 80 14.21 -2.28 -14.16
N LEU A 81 14.57 -1.15 -14.76
CA LEU A 81 13.98 -0.67 -16.02
C LEU A 81 14.21 -1.63 -17.19
N GLN A 82 15.32 -2.38 -17.17
CA GLN A 82 15.64 -3.39 -18.19
C GLN A 82 14.89 -4.71 -17.96
N THR A 83 14.30 -4.93 -16.79
CA THR A 83 13.48 -6.12 -16.53
C THR A 83 12.15 -6.04 -17.29
N ARG A 84 11.54 -7.22 -17.58
CA ARG A 84 10.19 -7.27 -18.18
C ARG A 84 9.15 -6.52 -17.33
N LEU A 85 9.23 -6.63 -16.00
CA LEU A 85 8.34 -5.91 -15.10
C LEU A 85 8.56 -4.40 -15.18
N GLY A 86 9.81 -3.95 -15.17
CA GLY A 86 10.16 -2.54 -15.29
C GLY A 86 9.68 -1.93 -16.62
N SER A 87 9.84 -2.64 -17.74
CA SER A 87 9.39 -2.17 -19.05
C SER A 87 7.88 -2.08 -19.19
N VAL A 88 7.12 -2.97 -18.52
CA VAL A 88 5.64 -2.93 -18.48
C VAL A 88 5.15 -1.80 -17.59
N VAL A 89 5.74 -1.65 -16.39
CA VAL A 89 5.35 -0.61 -15.43
C VAL A 89 5.76 0.77 -15.91
N PHE A 90 6.97 0.88 -16.48
CA PHE A 90 7.57 2.13 -16.96
C PHE A 90 7.70 2.14 -18.48
N SER A 91 6.60 2.31 -19.20
CA SER A 91 6.69 2.64 -20.63
C SER A 91 7.45 3.96 -20.81
N GLN A 92 8.14 4.12 -21.94
CA GLN A 92 8.93 5.34 -22.24
C GLN A 92 8.10 6.63 -22.10
N LYS A 93 6.80 6.57 -22.45
CA LYS A 93 5.89 7.72 -22.28
C LYS A 93 5.66 8.07 -20.79
N ARG A 94 5.57 7.05 -19.93
CA ARG A 94 5.40 7.26 -18.47
C ARG A 94 6.68 7.81 -17.85
N GLN A 95 7.84 7.29 -18.22
CA GLN A 95 9.14 7.79 -17.77
C GLN A 95 9.28 9.28 -18.07
N LYS A 96 9.11 9.69 -19.34
CA LYS A 96 9.19 11.10 -19.76
C LYS A 96 8.19 11.99 -19.01
N LYS A 97 6.97 11.49 -18.76
CA LYS A 97 5.98 12.25 -18.00
C LYS A 97 6.40 12.48 -16.54
N ILE A 98 6.99 11.47 -15.90
CA ILE A 98 7.47 11.58 -14.51
C ILE A 98 8.68 12.49 -14.45
N GLU A 99 9.66 12.35 -15.37
CA GLU A 99 10.82 13.21 -15.48
C GLU A 99 10.40 14.67 -15.65
N HIS A 100 9.46 14.95 -16.55
CA HIS A 100 8.93 16.30 -16.74
C HIS A 100 8.23 16.85 -15.47
N LEU A 101 7.55 16.00 -14.68
CA LEU A 101 6.98 16.42 -13.40
C LEU A 101 8.08 16.82 -12.40
N PHE A 102 9.20 16.10 -12.37
CA PHE A 102 10.35 16.46 -11.52
C PHE A 102 11.02 17.76 -11.98
N GLU A 103 11.20 17.94 -13.28
CA GLU A 103 11.75 19.19 -13.87
C GLU A 103 10.87 20.40 -13.51
N LYS A 104 9.56 20.25 -13.63
CA LYS A 104 8.60 21.35 -13.42
C LYS A 104 8.34 21.67 -11.94
N HIS A 105 8.23 20.67 -11.08
CA HIS A 105 7.79 20.82 -9.70
C HIS A 105 8.87 20.43 -8.66
N GLY A 106 10.00 19.88 -9.12
CA GLY A 106 11.09 19.47 -8.25
C GLY A 106 10.63 18.47 -7.16
N MET A 107 11.05 18.73 -5.93
CA MET A 107 10.75 17.86 -4.78
C MET A 107 9.26 17.81 -4.42
N LYS A 108 8.47 18.83 -4.79
CA LYS A 108 7.01 18.85 -4.54
C LYS A 108 6.30 17.71 -5.28
N THR A 109 6.92 17.18 -6.34
CA THR A 109 6.41 16.02 -7.09
C THR A 109 6.23 14.80 -6.20
N VAL A 110 7.08 14.59 -5.18
CA VAL A 110 6.95 13.47 -4.22
C VAL A 110 5.67 13.61 -3.41
N PHE A 111 5.39 14.79 -2.89
CA PHE A 111 4.16 15.05 -2.14
C PHE A 111 2.91 14.93 -3.02
N LEU A 112 2.90 15.59 -4.19
CA LEU A 112 1.76 15.59 -5.11
C LEU A 112 1.53 14.21 -5.74
N GLY A 113 2.60 13.49 -6.05
CA GLY A 113 2.54 12.15 -6.66
C GLY A 113 1.83 11.12 -5.77
N ARG A 114 1.82 11.35 -4.45
CA ARG A 114 1.13 10.47 -3.51
C ARG A 114 -0.39 10.46 -3.73
N PHE A 115 -0.98 11.58 -4.12
CA PHE A 115 -2.42 11.71 -4.34
C PHE A 115 -2.88 11.15 -5.70
N ILE A 116 -1.95 10.70 -6.53
CA ILE A 116 -2.24 10.12 -7.85
C ILE A 116 -1.76 8.65 -7.86
N PRO A 117 -2.64 7.66 -7.60
CA PRO A 117 -2.27 6.26 -7.42
C PRO A 117 -1.45 5.70 -8.59
N ALA A 118 -1.85 6.00 -9.82
CA ALA A 118 -1.20 5.52 -11.03
C ALA A 118 0.24 6.05 -11.25
N VAL A 119 0.63 7.11 -10.56
CA VAL A 119 1.91 7.81 -10.75
C VAL A 119 2.83 7.65 -9.54
N ARG A 120 2.27 7.38 -8.36
CA ARG A 120 2.97 7.31 -7.08
C ARG A 120 4.20 6.40 -7.12
N PHE A 121 4.02 5.14 -7.52
CA PHE A 121 5.14 4.18 -7.63
C PHE A 121 6.28 4.74 -8.48
N GLY A 122 5.93 5.33 -9.64
CA GLY A 122 6.89 5.93 -10.54
C GLY A 122 7.61 7.12 -9.90
N VAL A 123 6.88 8.02 -9.27
CA VAL A 123 7.47 9.21 -8.60
C VAL A 123 8.48 8.79 -7.53
N PHE A 124 8.15 7.81 -6.70
CA PHE A 124 9.04 7.36 -5.61
C PHE A 124 10.26 6.60 -6.14
N PHE A 125 10.07 5.79 -7.18
CA PHE A 125 11.17 5.12 -7.88
C PHE A 125 12.13 6.15 -8.51
N PHE A 126 11.60 7.13 -9.24
CA PHE A 126 12.42 8.16 -9.87
C PHE A 126 13.05 9.13 -8.86
N ALA A 127 12.40 9.41 -7.72
CA ALA A 127 13.03 10.14 -6.62
C ALA A 127 14.29 9.42 -6.12
N GLY A 128 14.24 8.09 -6.00
CA GLY A 128 15.40 7.27 -5.69
C GLY A 128 16.46 7.29 -6.80
N ARG A 129 16.06 7.12 -8.05
CA ARG A 129 16.97 7.12 -9.21
C ARG A 129 17.70 8.45 -9.39
N HIS A 130 17.05 9.57 -9.16
CA HIS A 130 17.66 10.91 -9.15
C HIS A 130 18.44 11.20 -7.87
N GLN A 131 18.67 10.20 -7.02
CA GLN A 131 19.44 10.31 -5.78
C GLN A 131 18.96 11.45 -4.85
N MET A 132 17.65 11.72 -4.83
CA MET A 132 17.07 12.69 -3.93
C MET A 132 17.51 12.40 -2.48
N ASP A 133 17.78 13.43 -1.70
CA ASP A 133 18.11 13.25 -0.29
C ASP A 133 17.03 12.48 0.46
N LEU A 134 17.45 11.43 1.20
CA LEU A 134 16.55 10.52 1.89
C LEU A 134 15.69 11.24 2.94
N LYS A 135 16.27 12.21 3.66
CA LYS A 135 15.54 12.94 4.71
C LYS A 135 14.44 13.81 4.10
N LYS A 136 14.73 14.45 2.96
CA LYS A 136 13.75 15.25 2.23
C LYS A 136 12.64 14.37 1.64
N PHE A 137 13.00 13.22 1.07
CA PHE A 137 12.03 12.24 0.58
C PHE A 137 11.12 11.75 1.70
N LEU A 138 11.69 11.27 2.81
CA LEU A 138 10.92 10.79 3.97
C LEU A 138 10.04 11.88 4.57
N GLY A 139 10.54 13.10 4.73
CA GLY A 139 9.76 14.21 5.27
C GLY A 139 8.53 14.52 4.42
N LEU A 140 8.69 14.67 3.10
CA LEU A 140 7.59 14.96 2.18
C LEU A 140 6.61 13.78 2.09
N ASN A 141 7.13 12.55 2.04
CA ASN A 141 6.31 11.35 1.98
C ASN A 141 5.53 11.13 3.29
N ALA A 142 6.19 11.29 4.44
CA ALA A 142 5.56 11.14 5.75
C ALA A 142 4.45 12.19 5.98
N VAL A 143 4.69 13.45 5.63
CA VAL A 143 3.65 14.50 5.73
C VAL A 143 2.44 14.14 4.87
N GLY A 144 2.67 13.71 3.63
CA GLY A 144 1.58 13.24 2.76
C GLY A 144 0.84 12.02 3.33
N ALA A 145 1.58 11.05 3.87
CA ALA A 145 1.01 9.85 4.47
C ALA A 145 0.16 10.15 5.71
N LEU A 146 0.67 11.01 6.59
CA LEU A 146 0.00 11.42 7.83
C LEU A 146 -1.33 12.16 7.59
N VAL A 147 -1.47 12.80 6.44
CA VAL A 147 -2.76 13.41 6.05
C VAL A 147 -3.64 12.40 5.35
N TYR A 148 -3.08 11.65 4.39
CA TYR A 148 -3.84 10.79 3.50
C TYR A 148 -4.44 9.56 4.20
N ALA A 149 -3.62 8.76 4.89
CA ALA A 149 -4.08 7.51 5.47
C ALA A 149 -5.08 7.70 6.63
N PRO A 150 -4.82 8.57 7.64
CA PRO A 150 -5.79 8.83 8.69
C PRO A 150 -7.12 9.39 8.19
N LEU A 151 -7.08 10.24 7.14
CA LEU A 151 -8.29 10.79 6.54
C LEU A 151 -9.16 9.68 5.91
N TRP A 152 -8.56 8.78 5.11
CA TRP A 152 -9.28 7.65 4.52
C TRP A 152 -9.84 6.70 5.59
N ILE A 153 -9.03 6.37 6.61
CA ILE A 153 -9.44 5.52 7.72
C ILE A 153 -10.60 6.16 8.48
N TRP A 154 -10.53 7.46 8.76
CA TRP A 154 -11.58 8.20 9.48
C TRP A 154 -12.88 8.24 8.68
N LEU A 155 -12.82 8.63 7.39
CA LEU A 155 -14.00 8.68 6.51
C LEU A 155 -14.70 7.31 6.43
N SER A 156 -13.89 6.26 6.29
CA SER A 156 -14.40 4.90 6.19
C SER A 156 -14.94 4.38 7.54
N ALA A 157 -14.33 4.80 8.66
CA ALA A 157 -14.83 4.46 10.00
C ALA A 157 -16.21 5.08 10.25
N VAL A 158 -16.39 6.37 9.90
CA VAL A 158 -17.70 7.04 10.01
C VAL A 158 -18.74 6.39 9.10
N ALA A 159 -18.34 6.00 7.88
CA ALA A 159 -19.22 5.24 7.00
C ALA A 159 -19.57 3.87 7.61
N GLY A 160 -18.58 3.12 8.11
CA GLY A 160 -18.75 1.82 8.74
C GLY A 160 -19.70 1.86 9.94
N GLU A 161 -19.58 2.87 10.79
CA GLU A 161 -20.49 3.05 11.95
C GLU A 161 -21.94 3.27 11.50
N ARG A 162 -22.17 4.05 10.46
CA ARG A 162 -23.51 4.28 9.90
C ARG A 162 -24.07 3.03 9.22
N PHE A 163 -23.24 2.29 8.49
CA PHE A 163 -23.63 1.05 7.83
C PHE A 163 -23.91 -0.07 8.83
N ALA A 164 -23.14 -0.19 9.91
CA ALA A 164 -23.36 -1.21 10.96
C ALA A 164 -24.78 -1.14 11.58
N ARG A 165 -25.42 0.02 11.50
CA ARG A 165 -26.80 0.23 12.01
C ARG A 165 -27.89 -0.29 11.06
N THR A 166 -27.53 -0.70 9.82
CA THR A 166 -28.50 -1.23 8.86
C THR A 166 -28.37 -2.76 8.73
N PRO A 167 -29.48 -3.52 8.87
CA PRO A 167 -29.45 -4.99 8.83
C PRO A 167 -28.88 -5.58 7.53
N ALA A 168 -29.04 -4.86 6.41
CA ALA A 168 -28.49 -5.26 5.11
C ALA A 168 -26.96 -5.18 5.07
N ALA A 169 -26.38 -4.21 5.74
CA ALA A 169 -24.94 -4.02 5.76
C ALA A 169 -24.21 -5.01 6.67
N ALA A 170 -24.83 -5.45 7.77
CA ALA A 170 -24.30 -6.51 8.62
C ALA A 170 -24.12 -7.82 7.82
N ARG A 171 -25.09 -8.18 6.97
CA ARG A 171 -25.01 -9.36 6.11
C ARG A 171 -23.95 -9.23 5.01
N LEU A 172 -23.80 -8.04 4.42
CA LEU A 172 -22.74 -7.76 3.46
C LEU A 172 -21.36 -7.80 4.10
N ALA A 173 -21.22 -7.27 5.32
CA ALA A 173 -19.97 -7.30 6.08
C ALA A 173 -19.53 -8.74 6.37
N GLU A 174 -20.45 -9.61 6.83
CA GLU A 174 -20.17 -11.03 7.06
C GLU A 174 -19.75 -11.75 5.76
N GLN A 175 -20.43 -11.49 4.65
CA GLN A 175 -20.07 -12.05 3.34
C GLN A 175 -18.70 -11.57 2.85
N TRP A 176 -18.40 -10.28 3.00
CA TRP A 176 -17.12 -9.71 2.53
C TRP A 176 -15.94 -10.09 3.42
N VAL A 177 -16.13 -10.23 4.72
CA VAL A 177 -15.08 -10.73 5.63
C VAL A 177 -14.77 -12.21 5.36
N GLY A 178 -15.79 -13.04 5.07
CA GLY A 178 -15.60 -14.45 4.75
C GLY A 178 -14.98 -14.69 3.36
N GLN A 179 -15.48 -14.00 2.33
CA GLN A 179 -15.02 -14.22 0.95
C GLN A 179 -13.84 -13.33 0.56
N GLY A 180 -13.77 -12.11 1.06
CA GLY A 180 -12.69 -11.17 0.76
C GLY A 180 -11.32 -11.65 1.26
N SER A 181 -11.27 -12.33 2.40
CA SER A 181 -10.03 -12.93 2.91
C SER A 181 -9.54 -14.06 2.01
N LEU A 182 -10.42 -14.90 1.47
CA LEU A 182 -10.06 -15.98 0.56
C LEU A 182 -9.60 -15.44 -0.81
N VAL A 183 -10.24 -14.40 -1.32
CA VAL A 183 -9.84 -13.74 -2.58
C VAL A 183 -8.48 -13.05 -2.43
N LEU A 184 -8.23 -12.35 -1.30
CA LEU A 184 -6.94 -11.75 -1.01
C LEU A 184 -5.83 -12.79 -0.86
N ILE A 185 -6.07 -13.87 -0.13
CA ILE A 185 -5.12 -14.98 0.00
C ILE A 185 -4.86 -15.63 -1.36
N GLY A 186 -5.90 -15.88 -2.15
CA GLY A 186 -5.78 -16.42 -3.50
C GLY A 186 -4.96 -15.51 -4.43
N LEU A 187 -5.16 -14.22 -4.34
CA LEU A 187 -4.44 -13.22 -5.14
C LEU A 187 -2.96 -13.11 -4.73
N VAL A 188 -2.68 -13.16 -3.44
CA VAL A 188 -1.29 -13.20 -2.91
C VAL A 188 -0.59 -14.50 -3.34
N VAL A 189 -1.27 -15.64 -3.26
CA VAL A 189 -0.72 -16.94 -3.69
C VAL A 189 -0.47 -16.96 -5.20
N LEU A 190 -1.37 -16.41 -6.02
CA LEU A 190 -1.20 -16.29 -7.47
C LEU A 190 -0.03 -15.36 -7.83
N ILE A 191 0.12 -14.23 -7.15
CA ILE A 191 1.23 -13.29 -7.39
C ILE A 191 2.56 -13.93 -6.97
N VAL A 192 2.64 -14.51 -5.78
CA VAL A 192 3.85 -15.18 -5.28
C VAL A 192 4.18 -16.41 -6.15
N GLY A 193 3.18 -17.21 -6.50
CA GLY A 193 3.33 -18.36 -7.40
C GLY A 193 3.80 -17.93 -8.80
N GLY A 194 3.25 -16.86 -9.36
CA GLY A 194 3.67 -16.32 -10.65
C GLY A 194 5.09 -15.75 -10.63
N LEU A 195 5.50 -15.12 -9.53
CA LEU A 195 6.87 -14.64 -9.34
C LEU A 195 7.88 -15.79 -9.22
N ILE A 196 7.54 -16.84 -8.48
CA ILE A 196 8.37 -18.05 -8.32
C ILE A 196 8.48 -18.80 -9.64
N TRP A 197 7.37 -18.99 -10.35
CA TRP A 197 7.34 -19.69 -11.65
C TRP A 197 8.08 -18.92 -12.74
N GLY A 198 7.95 -17.59 -12.75
CA GLY A 198 8.71 -16.71 -13.63
C GLY A 198 10.22 -16.70 -13.36
N ALA A 199 10.62 -16.89 -12.10
CA ALA A 199 12.04 -17.04 -11.71
C ALA A 199 12.62 -18.41 -12.07
N GLY A 200 11.80 -19.49 -12.08
CA GLY A 200 12.23 -20.85 -12.41
C GLY A 200 12.52 -21.07 -13.90
N LYS A 201 11.88 -20.33 -14.82
CA LYS A 201 12.09 -20.46 -16.28
C LYS A 201 13.39 -19.79 -16.83
N LYS A 202 14.25 -19.27 -15.97
CA LYS A 202 15.53 -18.66 -16.35
C LYS A 202 16.74 -19.57 -16.18
N LYS A 203 16.53 -20.88 -15.94
CA LYS A 203 17.63 -21.87 -15.78
C LYS A 203 17.69 -22.93 -16.88
N GLU A 204 17.00 -22.74 -18.01
CA GLU A 204 17.19 -23.54 -19.22
C GLU A 204 17.68 -22.66 -20.39
#